data_57ccb43dd19c8d53730cf5aab9029674
#
_entry.id   57ccb43dd19c8d53730cf5aab9029674
#
_cell.length_a   1.000
_cell.length_b   1.000
_cell.length_c   1.000
_cell.angle_alpha   90.00
_cell.angle_beta   90.00
_cell.angle_gamma   90.00
#
_symmetry.space_group_name_H-M   'P 1'
#
loop_
_entity.id
_entity.type
_entity.pdbx_description
1 polymer ?
#
loop_
_entity_poly.entity_id
_entity_poly.type
_entity_poly.pdbx_seq_one_letter_code
_entity_poly.pdbx_strand_id
1 'polypeptide(L)'
;WTLYTTYGEKISAVTKEDIKRVVNKYFLEDLSTVGYFIPLGSGGQGKKSATSAKQLKKMKIKNFTTEEEVLSSKIIESEPVKGIRLLTLKRGTGVVTMRGSMLGGDIYSTENKRTADMVAAMLDQGTTNMSKFEISEKLESVGARLSFFNGQARVGFSGKFLSEDTNMVINLLADQLKNPLFAEQELEKSKKRQIAGYKRSKESTRGNAMNNMLQAFYGSNHQNSPTNPDEAIEQIKGLTSEDLKNYHKEKYGLGSMVLVVVGDVDHVMMENLLKESFGDWKQSSLKNKEEKNVGSKISNKVYVTMQDKTSTDFVVGTALGIDRYHPDYLPLYLATHTLGGNFSARLMQTVRVKEGLTYGINSSLSGFGNGNDGYWMVGGTFSPKLLSKGESSTLREVKKWAEEGITQKELDVTKSTLVGGFQVGFDTTGGLAGSILNAVVVHNDLTYLDNYPKMVKSITLEQANSAIEKYISFDMLYQVAAGTVDKDGKPIEDN
;
A
#
# COMPACT_ATOMS: atom_id res chain seq x y z
N TRP A 1 -5.64 32.81 11.71
CA TRP A 1 -5.80 32.86 10.26
C TRP A 1 -4.70 33.66 9.61
N THR A 2 -4.38 34.85 10.09
CA THR A 2 -3.31 35.73 9.57
C THR A 2 -1.95 35.02 9.46
N LEU A 3 -1.62 34.11 10.37
CA LEU A 3 -0.38 33.35 10.30
C LEU A 3 -0.28 32.50 9.01
N TYR A 4 -1.38 31.88 8.59
CA TYR A 4 -1.38 31.07 7.36
C TYR A 4 -1.31 31.91 6.09
N THR A 5 -1.98 33.05 6.05
CA THR A 5 -2.00 33.93 4.88
C THR A 5 -0.68 34.66 4.66
N THR A 6 0.09 34.94 5.72
CA THR A 6 1.39 35.63 5.66
C THR A 6 2.60 34.71 5.82
N TYR A 7 2.37 33.37 5.89
CA TYR A 7 3.46 32.43 6.17
C TYR A 7 4.53 32.42 5.08
N GLY A 8 4.09 32.37 3.81
CA GLY A 8 4.99 32.40 2.64
C GLY A 8 5.88 33.66 2.62
N GLU A 9 5.27 34.84 2.81
CA GLU A 9 6.01 36.11 2.86
C GLU A 9 7.03 36.13 3.99
N LYS A 10 6.65 35.64 5.17
CA LYS A 10 7.54 35.58 6.35
C LYS A 10 8.72 34.63 6.14
N ILE A 11 8.48 33.45 5.53
CA ILE A 11 9.56 32.51 5.20
C ILE A 11 10.51 33.10 4.17
N SER A 12 9.98 33.72 3.13
CA SER A 12 10.80 34.36 2.08
C SER A 12 11.62 35.56 2.60
N ALA A 13 11.18 36.20 3.68
CA ALA A 13 11.89 37.30 4.32
C ALA A 13 13.00 36.88 5.29
N VAL A 14 13.12 35.57 5.62
CA VAL A 14 14.17 35.08 6.53
C VAL A 14 15.54 35.17 5.87
N THR A 15 16.44 35.87 6.53
CA THR A 15 17.81 36.05 6.08
C THR A 15 18.77 35.03 6.69
N LYS A 16 19.95 34.90 6.11
CA LYS A 16 21.05 34.09 6.64
C LYS A 16 21.49 34.55 8.02
N GLU A 17 21.42 35.85 8.27
CA GLU A 17 21.72 36.50 9.54
C GLU A 17 20.68 36.15 10.60
N ASP A 18 19.40 36.06 10.24
CA ASP A 18 18.34 35.61 11.15
C ASP A 18 18.55 34.17 11.59
N ILE A 19 18.90 33.29 10.66
CA ILE A 19 19.21 31.88 10.97
C ILE A 19 20.39 31.80 11.94
N LYS A 20 21.49 32.51 11.67
CA LYS A 20 22.66 32.56 12.57
C LYS A 20 22.31 33.09 13.94
N ARG A 21 21.52 34.15 14.02
CA ARG A 21 21.05 34.76 15.26
C ARG A 21 20.24 33.76 16.11
N VAL A 22 19.31 33.03 15.46
CA VAL A 22 18.46 32.03 16.13
C VAL A 22 19.31 30.85 16.61
N VAL A 23 20.18 30.32 15.77
CA VAL A 23 21.09 29.22 16.13
C VAL A 23 21.95 29.62 17.36
N ASN A 24 22.61 30.75 17.28
CA ASN A 24 23.47 31.23 18.37
C ASN A 24 22.70 31.53 19.67
N LYS A 25 21.39 31.81 19.60
CA LYS A 25 20.54 32.09 20.76
C LYS A 25 19.98 30.83 21.42
N TYR A 26 19.62 29.84 20.65
CA TYR A 26 18.82 28.72 21.15
C TYR A 26 19.54 27.35 21.10
N PHE A 27 20.58 27.18 20.27
CA PHE A 27 21.33 25.94 20.13
C PHE A 27 22.67 26.07 20.90
N LEU A 28 22.57 26.26 22.19
CA LEU A 28 23.73 26.32 23.09
C LEU A 28 23.94 24.94 23.71
N GLU A 29 25.18 24.49 23.79
CA GLU A 29 25.55 23.20 24.36
C GLU A 29 25.07 23.07 25.82
N ASP A 30 25.24 24.12 26.60
CA ASP A 30 24.81 24.20 28.00
C ASP A 30 23.29 24.17 28.20
N LEU A 31 22.50 24.41 27.17
CA LEU A 31 21.03 24.36 27.19
C LEU A 31 20.48 23.11 26.50
N SER A 32 21.36 22.20 26.05
CA SER A 32 20.94 20.94 25.43
C SER A 32 20.67 19.89 26.49
N THR A 33 19.56 19.13 26.29
CA THR A 33 19.28 17.93 27.08
C THR A 33 19.45 16.73 26.15
N VAL A 34 20.43 15.89 26.45
CA VAL A 34 20.66 14.65 25.69
C VAL A 34 20.04 13.49 26.47
N GLY A 35 19.04 12.85 25.90
CA GLY A 35 18.40 11.67 26.47
C GLY A 35 18.91 10.38 25.78
N TYR A 36 19.41 9.42 26.56
CA TYR A 36 19.74 8.10 26.10
C TYR A 36 18.59 7.14 26.44
N PHE A 37 17.95 6.56 25.44
CA PHE A 37 17.00 5.48 25.66
C PHE A 37 17.76 4.17 25.74
N ILE A 38 17.93 3.66 26.96
CA ILE A 38 18.52 2.34 27.20
C ILE A 38 17.36 1.40 27.52
N PRO A 39 17.07 0.39 26.69
CA PRO A 39 16.03 -0.60 26.99
C PRO A 39 16.45 -1.36 28.26
N LEU A 40 15.68 -1.20 29.34
CA LEU A 40 15.79 -2.09 30.50
C LEU A 40 15.05 -3.38 30.16
N GLY A 41 15.67 -4.51 30.37
CA GLY A 41 15.04 -5.82 30.27
C GLY A 41 13.69 -5.84 30.97
N SER A 42 12.71 -6.51 30.35
CA SER A 42 11.28 -6.53 30.64
C SER A 42 10.92 -6.57 32.13
N GLY A 43 10.57 -5.43 32.71
CA GLY A 43 10.15 -5.32 34.10
C GLY A 43 9.69 -3.92 34.52
N GLY A 44 8.68 -3.39 33.86
CA GLY A 44 8.09 -2.11 34.25
C GLY A 44 6.59 -2.04 34.00
N GLN A 45 5.79 -2.16 35.04
CA GLN A 45 4.33 -1.96 35.00
C GLN A 45 4.03 -0.47 34.69
N GLY A 46 3.59 -0.19 33.47
CA GLY A 46 3.04 1.11 33.10
C GLY A 46 1.68 1.35 33.77
N LYS A 47 1.54 2.43 34.52
CA LYS A 47 0.26 2.87 35.09
C LYS A 47 -0.76 3.13 33.99
N LYS A 48 -1.90 2.45 34.07
CA LYS A 48 -3.08 2.66 33.20
C LYS A 48 -3.64 4.06 33.44
N SER A 49 -3.61 4.93 32.45
CA SER A 49 -4.44 6.14 32.41
C SER A 49 -5.78 5.77 31.78
N ALA A 50 -6.82 5.72 32.59
CA ALA A 50 -8.19 5.51 32.13
C ALA A 50 -8.77 6.85 31.71
N THR A 51 -8.90 7.10 30.42
CA THR A 51 -9.70 8.22 29.89
C THR A 51 -11.10 7.70 29.58
N SER A 52 -12.09 8.20 30.32
CA SER A 52 -13.50 7.81 30.21
C SER A 52 -14.11 8.20 28.87
N ALA A 53 -14.78 7.24 28.25
CA ALA A 53 -15.61 7.46 27.07
C ALA A 53 -16.85 8.29 27.46
N LYS A 54 -16.85 9.59 27.14
CA LYS A 54 -18.03 10.44 27.20
C LYS A 54 -18.69 10.51 25.83
N GLN A 55 -19.87 9.90 25.77
CA GLN A 55 -21.01 10.14 24.86
C GLN A 55 -20.72 10.77 23.49
N LEU A 56 -20.68 9.95 22.46
CA LEU A 56 -20.89 10.37 21.09
C LEU A 56 -22.37 10.77 20.91
N LYS A 57 -22.64 12.08 20.83
CA LYS A 57 -23.93 12.61 20.38
C LYS A 57 -24.24 12.06 18.99
N LYS A 58 -25.46 11.55 18.81
CA LYS A 58 -26.03 11.16 17.51
C LYS A 58 -25.90 12.32 16.51
N MET A 59 -24.91 12.24 15.64
CA MET A 59 -24.87 13.10 14.46
C MET A 59 -25.95 12.61 13.49
N LYS A 60 -26.92 13.46 13.19
CA LYS A 60 -27.86 13.22 12.08
C LYS A 60 -27.04 13.24 10.80
N ILE A 61 -26.99 12.11 10.13
CA ILE A 61 -26.46 12.02 8.76
C ILE A 61 -27.37 12.86 7.88
N LYS A 62 -26.89 13.99 7.35
CA LYS A 62 -27.57 14.71 6.28
C LYS A 62 -27.57 13.80 5.05
N ASN A 63 -28.75 13.43 4.59
CA ASN A 63 -28.90 12.83 3.27
C ASN A 63 -28.51 13.88 2.22
N PHE A 64 -27.35 13.73 1.63
CA PHE A 64 -26.97 14.46 0.42
C PHE A 64 -27.70 13.82 -0.76
N THR A 65 -28.91 14.29 -1.05
CA THR A 65 -29.56 14.12 -2.35
C THR A 65 -29.16 15.32 -3.20
N THR A 66 -28.02 15.23 -3.88
CA THR A 66 -27.73 16.04 -5.06
C THR A 66 -27.82 15.12 -6.26
N GLU A 67 -28.31 15.60 -7.39
CA GLU A 67 -28.21 14.94 -8.68
C GLU A 67 -26.77 14.45 -8.82
N GLU A 68 -26.56 13.12 -9.00
CA GLU A 68 -25.24 12.51 -9.01
C GLU A 68 -24.50 13.07 -10.24
N GLU A 69 -23.66 14.09 -10.03
CA GLU A 69 -22.70 14.49 -11.05
C GLU A 69 -21.79 13.31 -11.37
N VAL A 70 -21.92 12.78 -12.57
CA VAL A 70 -21.18 11.62 -13.06
C VAL A 70 -19.70 11.99 -13.16
N LEU A 71 -18.89 11.51 -12.23
CA LEU A 71 -17.46 11.87 -12.15
C LEU A 71 -16.71 11.43 -13.40
N SER A 72 -17.01 10.25 -13.92
CA SER A 72 -16.37 9.71 -15.11
C SER A 72 -16.53 10.61 -16.34
N SER A 73 -17.66 11.32 -16.48
CA SER A 73 -17.90 12.23 -17.61
C SER A 73 -17.08 13.52 -17.58
N LYS A 74 -16.49 13.85 -16.43
CA LYS A 74 -15.59 15.01 -16.28
C LYS A 74 -14.13 14.69 -16.59
N ILE A 75 -13.80 13.42 -16.75
CA ILE A 75 -12.46 12.97 -17.06
C ILE A 75 -12.27 13.00 -18.57
N ILE A 76 -11.28 13.76 -19.02
CA ILE A 76 -10.91 13.79 -20.44
C ILE A 76 -9.86 12.73 -20.68
N GLU A 77 -10.09 11.87 -21.66
CA GLU A 77 -9.19 10.78 -22.04
C GLU A 77 -8.70 10.94 -23.47
N SER A 78 -7.40 10.69 -23.69
CA SER A 78 -6.79 10.66 -25.02
C SER A 78 -5.57 9.76 -25.08
N GLU A 79 -5.05 9.54 -26.28
CA GLU A 79 -3.79 8.84 -26.54
C GLU A 79 -2.86 9.79 -27.33
N PRO A 80 -2.19 10.75 -26.65
CA PRO A 80 -1.36 11.76 -27.33
C PRO A 80 -0.14 11.16 -28.04
N VAL A 81 0.38 10.07 -27.51
CA VAL A 81 1.44 9.26 -28.11
C VAL A 81 0.97 7.81 -28.08
N LYS A 82 1.16 7.07 -29.15
CA LYS A 82 0.79 5.67 -29.23
C LYS A 82 1.36 4.90 -28.04
N GLY A 83 0.47 4.34 -27.22
CA GLY A 83 0.84 3.56 -26.01
C GLY A 83 0.92 4.39 -24.73
N ILE A 84 0.50 5.66 -24.76
CA ILE A 84 0.23 6.48 -23.55
C ILE A 84 -1.26 6.79 -23.50
N ARG A 85 -1.98 6.19 -22.57
CA ARG A 85 -3.35 6.55 -22.23
C ARG A 85 -3.32 7.67 -21.20
N LEU A 86 -3.65 8.89 -21.62
CA LEU A 86 -3.71 10.09 -20.78
C LEU A 86 -5.12 10.31 -20.27
N LEU A 87 -5.28 10.49 -18.97
CA LEU A 87 -6.54 10.90 -18.35
C LEU A 87 -6.29 12.16 -17.52
N THR A 88 -7.09 13.20 -17.75
CA THR A 88 -6.99 14.45 -16.99
C THR A 88 -8.34 14.78 -16.33
N LEU A 89 -8.25 15.32 -15.11
CA LEU A 89 -9.39 15.89 -14.40
C LEU A 89 -9.02 17.26 -13.85
N LYS A 90 -9.62 18.31 -14.37
CA LYS A 90 -9.35 19.68 -13.92
C LYS A 90 -9.91 19.94 -12.52
N ARG A 91 -9.06 20.47 -11.63
CA ARG A 91 -9.38 20.93 -10.28
C ARG A 91 -8.59 22.21 -9.99
N GLY A 92 -9.26 23.34 -9.78
CA GLY A 92 -8.63 24.65 -9.58
C GLY A 92 -8.02 24.83 -8.19
N THR A 93 -7.05 23.99 -7.83
CA THR A 93 -6.37 24.03 -6.51
C THR A 93 -4.96 24.59 -6.58
N GLY A 94 -4.45 24.95 -7.77
CA GLY A 94 -3.04 25.32 -7.98
C GLY A 94 -2.05 24.16 -7.78
N VAL A 95 -2.53 23.00 -7.31
CA VAL A 95 -1.73 21.78 -7.07
C VAL A 95 -2.12 20.73 -8.08
N VAL A 96 -1.13 20.07 -8.64
CA VAL A 96 -1.27 18.95 -9.57
C VAL A 96 -0.79 17.67 -8.88
N THR A 97 -1.59 16.60 -8.98
CA THR A 97 -1.15 15.25 -8.65
C THR A 97 -1.19 14.39 -9.90
N MET A 98 -0.08 13.76 -10.18
CA MET A 98 0.12 12.82 -11.25
C MET A 98 0.27 11.41 -10.68
N ARG A 99 -0.39 10.42 -11.27
CA ARG A 99 -0.17 9.00 -11.02
C ARG A 99 -0.17 8.24 -12.33
N GLY A 100 0.75 7.31 -12.46
CA GLY A 100 0.79 6.49 -13.65
C GLY A 100 1.44 5.15 -13.42
N SER A 101 1.32 4.28 -14.39
CA SER A 101 2.00 2.98 -14.41
C SER A 101 2.15 2.44 -15.82
N MET A 102 3.12 1.55 -15.99
CA MET A 102 3.34 0.79 -17.22
C MET A 102 3.74 -0.65 -16.89
N LEU A 103 3.61 -1.58 -17.83
CA LEU A 103 4.12 -2.95 -17.65
C LEU A 103 5.64 -2.93 -17.48
N GLY A 104 6.18 -3.86 -16.70
CA GLY A 104 7.60 -3.94 -16.38
C GLY A 104 7.89 -4.33 -14.93
N GLY A 105 6.91 -4.93 -14.22
CA GLY A 105 7.04 -5.39 -12.84
C GLY A 105 7.64 -6.79 -12.71
N ASP A 106 7.56 -7.36 -11.50
CA ASP A 106 8.23 -8.60 -11.09
C ASP A 106 7.98 -9.81 -12.00
N ILE A 107 6.77 -9.97 -12.54
CA ILE A 107 6.42 -11.12 -13.41
C ILE A 107 7.22 -11.18 -14.72
N TYR A 108 7.89 -10.09 -15.09
CA TYR A 108 8.74 -10.00 -16.26
C TYR A 108 10.23 -10.23 -15.94
N SER A 109 10.58 -10.41 -14.65
CA SER A 109 11.92 -10.78 -14.19
C SER A 109 12.07 -12.31 -14.21
N THR A 110 12.68 -12.86 -15.26
CA THR A 110 12.77 -14.32 -15.44
C THR A 110 13.99 -14.95 -14.78
N GLU A 111 15.15 -14.29 -14.84
CA GLU A 111 16.42 -14.83 -14.34
C GLU A 111 16.63 -14.48 -12.85
N ASN A 112 16.57 -13.21 -12.53
CA ASN A 112 16.68 -12.73 -11.16
C ASN A 112 15.41 -11.95 -10.78
N LYS A 113 14.62 -12.52 -9.86
CA LYS A 113 13.33 -11.95 -9.44
C LYS A 113 13.43 -10.55 -8.78
N ARG A 114 14.64 -10.11 -8.43
CA ARG A 114 14.87 -8.78 -7.83
C ARG A 114 15.23 -7.70 -8.84
N THR A 115 15.40 -8.05 -10.12
CA THR A 115 15.83 -7.10 -11.16
C THR A 115 14.81 -5.98 -11.34
N ALA A 116 13.52 -6.29 -11.51
CA ALA A 116 12.48 -5.28 -11.72
C ALA A 116 12.39 -4.29 -10.55
N ASP A 117 12.45 -4.81 -9.33
CA ASP A 117 12.42 -3.99 -8.11
C ASP A 117 13.64 -3.07 -8.02
N MET A 118 14.84 -3.59 -8.33
CA MET A 118 16.05 -2.79 -8.33
C MET A 118 16.06 -1.74 -9.46
N VAL A 119 15.57 -2.07 -10.66
CA VAL A 119 15.42 -1.10 -11.75
C VAL A 119 14.52 0.05 -11.33
N ALA A 120 13.34 -0.24 -10.79
CA ALA A 120 12.42 0.80 -10.32
C ALA A 120 13.03 1.66 -9.20
N ALA A 121 13.76 1.04 -8.26
CA ALA A 121 14.44 1.73 -7.17
C ALA A 121 15.65 2.59 -7.61
N MET A 122 16.09 2.43 -8.84
CA MET A 122 17.23 3.17 -9.40
C MET A 122 16.81 4.29 -10.38
N LEU A 123 15.53 4.41 -10.74
CA LEU A 123 15.07 5.43 -11.69
C LEU A 123 15.28 6.87 -11.20
N ASP A 124 15.24 7.10 -9.89
CA ASP A 124 15.50 8.40 -9.26
C ASP A 124 16.94 8.61 -8.81
N GLN A 125 17.85 7.66 -9.12
CA GLN A 125 19.23 7.70 -8.67
C GLN A 125 20.19 8.33 -9.71
N GLY A 126 19.67 9.06 -10.68
CA GLY A 126 20.39 9.77 -11.74
C GLY A 126 20.08 9.25 -13.14
N THR A 127 20.21 10.12 -14.10
CA THR A 127 20.03 9.84 -15.53
C THR A 127 21.35 10.09 -16.27
N THR A 128 21.37 9.82 -17.58
CA THR A 128 22.52 10.19 -18.43
C THR A 128 22.67 11.72 -18.59
N ASN A 129 21.61 12.48 -18.25
CA ASN A 129 21.56 13.93 -18.41
C ASN A 129 21.75 14.69 -17.09
N MET A 130 21.40 14.08 -15.96
CA MET A 130 21.41 14.72 -14.65
C MET A 130 21.85 13.74 -13.55
N SER A 131 22.68 14.24 -12.64
CA SER A 131 23.00 13.52 -11.42
C SER A 131 21.77 13.42 -10.48
N LYS A 132 21.79 12.50 -9.54
CA LYS A 132 20.79 12.39 -8.48
C LYS A 132 20.61 13.72 -7.72
N PHE A 133 21.70 14.44 -7.45
CA PHE A 133 21.63 15.69 -6.69
C PHE A 133 20.96 16.81 -7.49
N GLU A 134 21.23 16.93 -8.79
CA GLU A 134 20.55 17.89 -9.67
C GLU A 134 19.06 17.61 -9.80
N ILE A 135 18.67 16.31 -9.85
CA ILE A 135 17.26 15.90 -9.85
C ILE A 135 16.59 16.31 -8.53
N SER A 136 17.23 16.01 -7.39
CA SER A 136 16.70 16.37 -6.07
C SER A 136 16.60 17.89 -5.91
N GLU A 137 17.64 18.64 -6.29
CA GLU A 137 17.65 20.10 -6.22
C GLU A 137 16.52 20.74 -7.04
N LYS A 138 16.31 20.26 -8.28
CA LYS A 138 15.20 20.73 -9.13
C LYS A 138 13.83 20.50 -8.50
N LEU A 139 13.59 19.31 -7.92
CA LEU A 139 12.32 18.98 -7.27
C LEU A 139 12.14 19.76 -5.96
N GLU A 140 13.16 19.78 -5.12
CA GLU A 140 13.10 20.40 -3.80
C GLU A 140 12.97 21.93 -3.87
N SER A 141 13.62 22.58 -4.86
CA SER A 141 13.55 24.03 -5.05
C SER A 141 12.13 24.56 -5.28
N VAL A 142 11.25 23.75 -5.83
CA VAL A 142 9.83 24.08 -6.08
C VAL A 142 8.87 23.27 -5.19
N GLY A 143 9.37 22.51 -4.21
CA GLY A 143 8.56 21.67 -3.33
C GLY A 143 7.86 20.51 -4.04
N ALA A 144 8.29 20.15 -5.26
CA ALA A 144 7.76 19.05 -6.03
C ALA A 144 8.28 17.70 -5.51
N ARG A 145 7.51 16.66 -5.80
CA ARG A 145 7.89 15.26 -5.50
C ARG A 145 7.63 14.39 -6.71
N LEU A 146 8.56 13.49 -7.00
CA LEU A 146 8.42 12.44 -8.00
C LEU A 146 8.98 11.15 -7.41
N SER A 147 8.29 10.03 -7.54
CA SER A 147 8.69 8.74 -6.98
C SER A 147 8.26 7.60 -7.87
N PHE A 148 9.01 6.49 -7.80
CA PHE A 148 8.79 5.27 -8.54
C PHE A 148 8.61 4.10 -7.57
N PHE A 149 7.83 3.10 -7.97
CA PHE A 149 7.62 1.89 -7.19
C PHE A 149 7.40 0.71 -8.12
N ASN A 150 7.86 -0.45 -7.69
CA ASN A 150 7.64 -1.70 -8.40
C ASN A 150 6.39 -2.42 -7.87
N GLY A 151 5.70 -3.12 -8.74
CA GLY A 151 4.58 -3.99 -8.42
C GLY A 151 4.68 -5.30 -9.18
N GLN A 152 3.72 -6.20 -8.97
CA GLN A 152 3.75 -7.52 -9.61
C GLN A 152 3.88 -7.43 -11.13
N ALA A 153 2.95 -6.75 -11.81
CA ALA A 153 2.97 -6.62 -13.27
C ALA A 153 3.44 -5.25 -13.77
N ARG A 154 3.31 -4.22 -12.95
CA ARG A 154 3.47 -2.84 -13.39
C ARG A 154 4.46 -2.07 -12.52
N VAL A 155 5.26 -1.25 -13.16
CA VAL A 155 6.03 -0.19 -12.51
C VAL A 155 5.12 1.02 -12.41
N GLY A 156 5.01 1.58 -11.21
CA GLY A 156 4.21 2.76 -10.94
C GLY A 156 5.08 3.98 -10.69
N PHE A 157 4.50 5.15 -10.93
CA PHE A 157 5.12 6.43 -10.60
C PHE A 157 4.06 7.42 -10.11
N SER A 158 4.49 8.33 -9.25
CA SER A 158 3.61 9.39 -8.73
C SER A 158 4.36 10.70 -8.56
N GLY A 159 3.68 11.81 -8.86
CA GLY A 159 4.19 13.15 -8.68
C GLY A 159 3.17 14.06 -8.01
N LYS A 160 3.65 15.06 -7.25
CA LYS A 160 2.84 16.15 -6.70
C LYS A 160 3.64 17.44 -6.78
N PHE A 161 3.06 18.47 -7.39
CA PHE A 161 3.75 19.72 -7.71
C PHE A 161 2.74 20.85 -7.94
N LEU A 162 3.22 22.08 -8.10
CA LEU A 162 2.38 23.22 -8.51
C LEU A 162 2.14 23.20 -10.02
N SER A 163 1.03 23.78 -10.47
CA SER A 163 0.65 23.79 -11.88
C SER A 163 1.70 24.44 -12.78
N GLU A 164 2.40 25.47 -12.30
CA GLU A 164 3.50 26.15 -13.02
C GLU A 164 4.72 25.25 -13.27
N ASP A 165 4.92 24.22 -12.42
CA ASP A 165 6.04 23.28 -12.53
C ASP A 165 5.75 22.07 -13.41
N THR A 166 4.56 21.97 -14.00
CA THR A 166 4.11 20.79 -14.77
C THR A 166 5.11 20.42 -15.86
N ASN A 167 5.59 21.38 -16.64
CA ASN A 167 6.56 21.13 -17.73
C ASN A 167 7.85 20.50 -17.18
N MET A 168 8.43 21.09 -16.15
CA MET A 168 9.67 20.61 -15.54
C MET A 168 9.51 19.18 -15.00
N VAL A 169 8.40 18.90 -14.28
CA VAL A 169 8.19 17.57 -13.68
C VAL A 169 7.93 16.49 -14.73
N ILE A 170 7.17 16.77 -15.79
CA ILE A 170 6.92 15.81 -16.87
C ILE A 170 8.21 15.51 -17.64
N ASN A 171 9.02 16.52 -17.95
CA ASN A 171 10.32 16.32 -18.59
C ASN A 171 11.26 15.49 -17.70
N LEU A 172 11.23 15.73 -16.40
CA LEU A 172 12.02 14.95 -15.44
C LEU A 172 11.54 13.48 -15.37
N LEU A 173 10.22 13.27 -15.34
CA LEU A 173 9.64 11.93 -15.43
C LEU A 173 10.10 11.20 -16.70
N ALA A 174 10.05 11.89 -17.84
CA ALA A 174 10.46 11.32 -19.12
C ALA A 174 11.95 10.96 -19.12
N ASP A 175 12.81 11.83 -18.60
CA ASP A 175 14.24 11.58 -18.54
C ASP A 175 14.57 10.39 -17.61
N GLN A 176 13.95 10.33 -16.44
CA GLN A 176 14.14 9.23 -15.49
C GLN A 176 13.61 7.87 -16.02
N LEU A 177 12.53 7.88 -16.78
CA LEU A 177 11.99 6.66 -17.39
C LEU A 177 12.75 6.22 -18.66
N LYS A 178 13.30 7.16 -19.44
CA LYS A 178 13.96 6.87 -20.72
C LYS A 178 15.47 6.63 -20.57
N ASN A 179 16.13 7.40 -19.71
CA ASN A 179 17.58 7.55 -19.67
C ASN A 179 18.21 7.26 -18.29
N PRO A 180 17.74 6.29 -17.49
CA PRO A 180 18.34 6.02 -16.18
C PRO A 180 19.82 5.60 -16.36
N LEU A 181 20.69 6.14 -15.50
CA LEU A 181 22.14 5.91 -15.60
C LEU A 181 22.55 4.54 -15.06
N PHE A 182 21.86 4.06 -14.01
CA PHE A 182 22.21 2.83 -13.25
C PHE A 182 23.68 2.83 -12.80
N ALA A 183 24.14 3.97 -12.25
CA ALA A 183 25.51 4.13 -11.79
C ALA A 183 25.87 3.08 -10.71
N GLU A 184 27.02 2.42 -10.85
CA GLU A 184 27.47 1.35 -9.96
C GLU A 184 27.49 1.78 -8.50
N GLN A 185 27.98 3.00 -8.21
CA GLN A 185 28.02 3.52 -6.84
C GLN A 185 26.64 3.64 -6.19
N GLU A 186 25.62 4.08 -6.95
CA GLU A 186 24.25 4.20 -6.45
C GLU A 186 23.57 2.83 -6.37
N LEU A 187 23.91 1.90 -7.28
CA LEU A 187 23.46 0.51 -7.21
C LEU A 187 23.95 -0.16 -5.92
N GLU A 188 25.22 -0.03 -5.58
CA GLU A 188 25.76 -0.60 -4.34
C GLU A 188 25.12 -0.01 -3.08
N LYS A 189 24.79 1.28 -3.07
CA LYS A 189 24.02 1.88 -1.97
C LYS A 189 22.60 1.31 -1.90
N SER A 190 21.94 1.12 -3.03
CA SER A 190 20.58 0.55 -3.13
C SER A 190 20.56 -0.92 -2.70
N LYS A 191 21.54 -1.73 -3.12
CA LYS A 191 21.74 -3.09 -2.64
C LYS A 191 21.87 -3.13 -1.11
N LYS A 192 22.75 -2.31 -0.53
CA LYS A 192 22.93 -2.24 0.94
C LYS A 192 21.63 -1.92 1.66
N ARG A 193 20.84 -0.96 1.16
CA ARG A 193 19.53 -0.60 1.74
C ARG A 193 18.52 -1.76 1.67
N GLN A 194 18.40 -2.42 0.52
CA GLN A 194 17.46 -3.53 0.34
C GLN A 194 17.87 -4.75 1.16
N ILE A 195 19.16 -5.11 1.17
CA ILE A 195 19.71 -6.20 2.00
C ILE A 195 19.44 -5.94 3.50
N ALA A 196 19.65 -4.71 3.97
CA ALA A 196 19.31 -4.33 5.33
C ALA A 196 17.81 -4.44 5.61
N GLY A 197 16.95 -4.14 4.63
CA GLY A 197 15.52 -4.36 4.68
C GLY A 197 15.16 -5.84 4.87
N TYR A 198 15.71 -6.73 4.05
CA TYR A 198 15.49 -8.18 4.17
C TYR A 198 16.04 -8.76 5.48
N LYS A 199 17.19 -8.30 5.94
CA LYS A 199 17.72 -8.71 7.27
C LYS A 199 16.74 -8.31 8.39
N ARG A 200 16.20 -7.09 8.35
CA ARG A 200 15.18 -6.66 9.34
C ARG A 200 13.87 -7.43 9.21
N SER A 201 13.46 -7.82 8.00
CA SER A 201 12.22 -8.60 7.81
C SER A 201 12.30 -9.98 8.47
N LYS A 202 13.47 -10.58 8.57
CA LYS A 202 13.70 -11.83 9.31
C LYS A 202 13.40 -11.71 10.80
N GLU A 203 13.52 -10.49 11.36
CA GLU A 203 13.24 -10.18 12.75
C GLU A 203 11.76 -9.79 13.00
N SER A 204 10.95 -9.68 11.95
CA SER A 204 9.54 -9.33 12.05
C SER A 204 8.70 -10.55 12.40
N THR A 205 8.08 -10.54 13.58
CA THR A 205 7.13 -11.59 13.99
C THR A 205 5.97 -11.71 13.01
N ARG A 206 5.38 -10.56 12.60
CA ARG A 206 4.31 -10.55 11.59
C ARG A 206 4.78 -11.04 10.22
N GLY A 207 5.97 -10.64 9.80
CA GLY A 207 6.55 -11.09 8.52
C GLY A 207 6.73 -12.61 8.49
N ASN A 208 7.27 -13.20 9.55
CA ASN A 208 7.46 -14.65 9.65
C ASN A 208 6.13 -15.41 9.69
N ALA A 209 5.13 -14.94 10.46
CA ALA A 209 3.81 -15.55 10.49
C ALA A 209 3.13 -15.51 9.11
N MET A 210 3.15 -14.35 8.44
CA MET A 210 2.59 -14.18 7.10
C MET A 210 3.29 -15.04 6.05
N ASN A 211 4.61 -15.05 6.03
CA ASN A 211 5.40 -15.83 5.07
C ASN A 211 5.11 -17.33 5.23
N ASN A 212 5.02 -17.83 6.47
CA ASN A 212 4.69 -19.23 6.72
C ASN A 212 3.30 -19.58 6.17
N MET A 213 2.29 -18.75 6.42
CA MET A 213 0.93 -18.96 5.92
C MET A 213 0.88 -18.90 4.39
N LEU A 214 1.47 -17.89 3.77
CA LEU A 214 1.44 -17.72 2.32
C LEU A 214 2.23 -18.79 1.59
N GLN A 215 3.34 -19.26 2.16
CA GLN A 215 4.10 -20.37 1.61
C GLN A 215 3.31 -21.69 1.63
N ALA A 216 2.46 -21.88 2.65
CA ALA A 216 1.56 -23.03 2.70
C ALA A 216 0.46 -22.94 1.62
N PHE A 217 -0.08 -21.74 1.36
CA PHE A 217 -1.14 -21.56 0.38
C PHE A 217 -0.62 -21.61 -1.07
N TYR A 218 0.56 -21.03 -1.30
CA TYR A 218 1.05 -20.73 -2.64
C TYR A 218 2.42 -21.38 -2.88
N GLY A 219 2.49 -22.20 -3.90
CA GLY A 219 3.77 -22.77 -4.34
C GLY A 219 4.72 -21.67 -4.85
N SER A 220 6.00 -22.01 -4.97
CA SER A 220 7.10 -21.09 -5.32
C SER A 220 6.91 -20.27 -6.61
N ASN A 221 6.06 -20.75 -7.53
CA ASN A 221 5.77 -20.09 -8.81
C ASN A 221 4.55 -19.18 -8.78
N HIS A 222 3.83 -19.12 -7.66
CA HIS A 222 2.67 -18.24 -7.53
C HIS A 222 3.10 -16.82 -7.15
N GLN A 223 2.43 -15.80 -7.70
CA GLN A 223 2.78 -14.39 -7.44
C GLN A 223 2.59 -13.97 -5.97
N ASN A 224 1.69 -14.66 -5.24
CA ASN A 224 1.48 -14.45 -3.81
C ASN A 224 2.45 -15.27 -2.94
N SER A 225 3.32 -16.08 -3.54
CA SER A 225 4.35 -16.81 -2.78
C SER A 225 5.33 -15.82 -2.15
N PRO A 226 5.62 -15.93 -0.86
CA PRO A 226 6.55 -15.02 -0.21
C PRO A 226 7.98 -15.28 -0.70
N THR A 227 8.74 -14.20 -0.81
CA THR A 227 10.17 -14.32 -1.11
C THR A 227 10.94 -14.75 0.14
N ASN A 228 11.76 -15.78 0.04
CA ASN A 228 12.71 -16.14 1.09
C ASN A 228 13.74 -15.00 1.24
N PRO A 229 13.91 -14.42 2.45
CA PRO A 229 14.81 -13.28 2.64
C PRO A 229 16.27 -13.60 2.32
N ASP A 230 16.77 -14.82 2.59
CA ASP A 230 18.15 -15.20 2.32
C ASP A 230 18.38 -15.35 0.81
N GLU A 231 17.43 -15.97 0.09
CA GLU A 231 17.46 -16.04 -1.36
C GLU A 231 17.42 -14.64 -2.00
N ALA A 232 16.54 -13.76 -1.51
CA ALA A 232 16.48 -12.39 -2.00
C ALA A 232 17.80 -11.63 -1.78
N ILE A 233 18.45 -11.82 -0.64
CA ILE A 233 19.76 -11.21 -0.35
C ILE A 233 20.80 -11.67 -1.36
N GLU A 234 20.89 -12.97 -1.64
CA GLU A 234 21.86 -13.49 -2.62
C GLU A 234 21.53 -13.01 -4.04
N GLN A 235 20.25 -12.99 -4.44
CA GLN A 235 19.82 -12.42 -5.71
C GLN A 235 20.22 -10.95 -5.85
N ILE A 236 20.02 -10.12 -4.80
CA ILE A 236 20.42 -8.71 -4.80
C ILE A 236 21.92 -8.53 -4.89
N LYS A 237 22.71 -9.32 -4.19
CA LYS A 237 24.19 -9.27 -4.25
C LYS A 237 24.69 -9.51 -5.68
N GLY A 238 24.07 -10.46 -6.38
CA GLY A 238 24.44 -10.85 -7.74
C GLY A 238 24.06 -9.85 -8.84
N LEU A 239 23.19 -8.86 -8.57
CA LEU A 239 22.78 -7.87 -9.59
C LEU A 239 23.94 -6.97 -9.98
N THR A 240 24.04 -6.67 -11.27
CA THR A 240 25.00 -5.73 -11.85
C THR A 240 24.28 -4.55 -12.52
N SER A 241 24.99 -3.47 -12.76
CA SER A 241 24.48 -2.33 -13.55
C SER A 241 24.06 -2.75 -14.96
N GLU A 242 24.75 -3.74 -15.54
CA GLU A 242 24.43 -4.27 -16.87
C GLU A 242 23.10 -5.04 -16.87
N ASP A 243 22.81 -5.84 -15.83
CA ASP A 243 21.52 -6.52 -15.68
C ASP A 243 20.36 -5.53 -15.67
N LEU A 244 20.53 -4.41 -14.94
CA LEU A 244 19.52 -3.36 -14.87
C LEU A 244 19.34 -2.66 -16.22
N LYS A 245 20.42 -2.34 -16.91
CA LYS A 245 20.40 -1.73 -18.25
C LYS A 245 19.71 -2.65 -19.26
N ASN A 246 20.04 -3.92 -19.25
CA ASN A 246 19.44 -4.92 -20.15
C ASN A 246 17.94 -5.06 -19.85
N TYR A 247 17.54 -5.20 -18.59
CA TYR A 247 16.14 -5.26 -18.22
C TYR A 247 15.38 -4.01 -18.66
N HIS A 248 15.90 -2.83 -18.36
CA HIS A 248 15.32 -1.57 -18.78
C HIS A 248 15.21 -1.47 -20.31
N LYS A 249 16.29 -1.79 -21.03
CA LYS A 249 16.30 -1.80 -22.49
C LYS A 249 15.28 -2.74 -23.09
N GLU A 250 15.04 -3.89 -22.50
CA GLU A 250 14.09 -4.89 -23.03
C GLU A 250 12.64 -4.62 -22.63
N LYS A 251 12.42 -4.22 -21.38
CA LYS A 251 11.08 -4.22 -20.79
C LYS A 251 10.43 -2.83 -20.78
N TYR A 252 11.22 -1.74 -20.64
CA TYR A 252 10.66 -0.39 -20.56
C TYR A 252 10.43 0.22 -21.94
N GLY A 253 9.31 0.92 -22.08
CA GLY A 253 8.88 1.57 -23.32
C GLY A 253 7.38 1.85 -23.31
N LEU A 254 6.91 2.48 -24.39
CA LEU A 254 5.49 2.78 -24.60
C LEU A 254 4.68 1.52 -24.93
N GLY A 255 3.35 1.62 -24.89
CA GLY A 255 2.42 0.54 -25.25
C GLY A 255 1.44 0.16 -24.14
N SER A 256 1.79 0.45 -22.88
CA SER A 256 0.96 0.10 -21.72
C SER A 256 0.91 1.18 -20.67
N MET A 257 1.46 2.36 -20.97
CA MET A 257 1.49 3.48 -20.01
C MET A 257 0.09 4.05 -19.83
N VAL A 258 -0.32 4.17 -18.57
CA VAL A 258 -1.50 4.94 -18.16
C VAL A 258 -0.98 6.10 -17.32
N LEU A 259 -1.38 7.30 -17.66
CA LEU A 259 -1.04 8.53 -16.93
C LEU A 259 -2.32 9.27 -16.56
N VAL A 260 -2.53 9.47 -15.27
CA VAL A 260 -3.64 10.23 -14.69
C VAL A 260 -3.10 11.50 -14.08
N VAL A 261 -3.64 12.65 -14.47
CA VAL A 261 -3.26 13.97 -13.96
C VAL A 261 -4.49 14.70 -13.45
N VAL A 262 -4.49 15.03 -12.17
CA VAL A 262 -5.61 15.70 -11.48
C VAL A 262 -5.10 16.99 -10.85
N GLY A 263 -5.72 18.11 -11.18
CA GLY A 263 -5.34 19.42 -10.64
C GLY A 263 -5.61 20.56 -11.61
N ASP A 264 -4.92 21.66 -11.43
CA ASP A 264 -5.04 22.81 -12.32
C ASP A 264 -4.15 22.61 -13.56
N VAL A 265 -4.64 21.78 -14.49
CA VAL A 265 -3.96 21.42 -15.74
C VAL A 265 -4.89 21.58 -16.93
N ASP A 266 -4.32 21.94 -18.06
CA ASP A 266 -4.97 21.93 -19.36
C ASP A 266 -4.67 20.62 -20.10
N HIS A 267 -5.70 19.97 -20.64
CA HIS A 267 -5.56 18.68 -21.30
C HIS A 267 -4.70 18.77 -22.58
N VAL A 268 -4.93 19.80 -23.40
CA VAL A 268 -4.21 19.99 -24.68
C VAL A 268 -2.74 20.31 -24.42
N MET A 269 -2.46 21.12 -23.41
CA MET A 269 -1.09 21.37 -22.96
C MET A 269 -0.40 20.06 -22.55
N MET A 270 -1.09 19.20 -21.77
CA MET A 270 -0.54 17.91 -21.37
C MET A 270 -0.27 16.99 -22.56
N GLU A 271 -1.18 16.93 -23.53
CA GLU A 271 -0.96 16.15 -24.76
C GLU A 271 0.31 16.59 -25.49
N ASN A 272 0.49 17.91 -25.71
CA ASN A 272 1.66 18.46 -26.41
C ASN A 272 2.94 18.14 -25.63
N LEU A 273 2.93 18.35 -24.33
CA LEU A 273 4.06 18.04 -23.46
C LEU A 273 4.46 16.57 -23.50
N LEU A 274 3.47 15.65 -23.51
CA LEU A 274 3.75 14.22 -23.64
C LEU A 274 4.26 13.84 -25.02
N LYS A 275 3.79 14.49 -26.10
CA LYS A 275 4.34 14.31 -27.46
C LYS A 275 5.81 14.73 -27.51
N GLU A 276 6.16 15.86 -26.92
CA GLU A 276 7.54 16.36 -26.87
C GLU A 276 8.45 15.46 -26.02
N SER A 277 7.98 15.04 -24.85
CA SER A 277 8.81 14.31 -23.87
C SER A 277 8.95 12.82 -24.17
N PHE A 278 7.93 12.18 -24.76
CA PHE A 278 7.86 10.73 -24.96
C PHE A 278 7.72 10.30 -26.42
N GLY A 279 7.51 11.22 -27.37
CA GLY A 279 7.21 10.87 -28.76
C GLY A 279 8.30 10.06 -29.46
N ASP A 280 9.54 10.16 -29.02
CA ASP A 280 10.72 9.43 -29.50
C ASP A 280 10.97 8.12 -28.73
N TRP A 281 10.23 7.86 -27.63
CA TRP A 281 10.49 6.66 -26.85
C TRP A 281 9.99 5.39 -27.55
N LYS A 282 10.82 4.36 -27.54
CA LYS A 282 10.53 3.09 -28.20
C LYS A 282 9.27 2.42 -27.65
N GLN A 283 8.65 1.61 -28.47
CA GLN A 283 7.55 0.73 -28.04
C GLN A 283 8.09 -0.47 -27.26
N SER A 284 7.42 -0.80 -26.14
CA SER A 284 7.65 -2.04 -25.42
C SER A 284 6.89 -3.20 -26.08
N SER A 285 7.50 -4.37 -26.11
CA SER A 285 6.86 -5.61 -26.59
C SER A 285 6.04 -6.32 -25.50
N LEU A 286 6.04 -5.80 -24.26
CA LEU A 286 5.35 -6.44 -23.15
C LEU A 286 3.84 -6.47 -23.37
N LYS A 287 3.26 -7.64 -23.08
CA LYS A 287 1.81 -7.84 -23.01
C LYS A 287 1.41 -8.20 -21.60
N ASN A 288 0.17 -7.91 -21.27
CA ASN A 288 -0.37 -8.32 -19.97
C ASN A 288 -0.29 -9.85 -19.86
N LYS A 289 0.31 -10.32 -18.76
CA LYS A 289 0.36 -11.74 -18.43
C LYS A 289 -0.61 -11.97 -17.28
N GLU A 290 -1.68 -12.68 -17.54
CA GLU A 290 -2.56 -13.20 -16.50
C GLU A 290 -2.14 -14.65 -16.24
N GLU A 291 -1.56 -14.90 -15.07
CA GLU A 291 -1.28 -16.27 -14.63
C GLU A 291 -2.40 -16.69 -13.68
N LYS A 292 -3.19 -17.66 -14.09
CA LYS A 292 -4.25 -18.24 -13.25
C LYS A 292 -3.69 -19.41 -12.45
N ASN A 293 -2.90 -19.09 -11.43
CA ASN A 293 -2.50 -20.06 -10.43
C ASN A 293 -3.46 -19.95 -9.24
N VAL A 294 -3.88 -21.08 -8.70
CA VAL A 294 -4.83 -21.14 -7.58
C VAL A 294 -4.12 -21.66 -6.34
N GLY A 295 -4.27 -20.94 -5.23
CA GLY A 295 -3.74 -21.34 -3.93
C GLY A 295 -4.47 -22.56 -3.37
N SER A 296 -3.78 -23.32 -2.53
CA SER A 296 -4.32 -24.50 -1.88
C SER A 296 -4.97 -24.15 -0.53
N LYS A 297 -6.15 -24.70 -0.26
CA LYS A 297 -6.76 -24.67 1.07
C LYS A 297 -6.09 -25.73 1.94
N ILE A 298 -5.42 -25.31 2.98
CA ILE A 298 -4.68 -26.18 3.90
C ILE A 298 -5.05 -25.82 5.33
N SER A 299 -5.34 -26.83 6.15
CA SER A 299 -5.56 -26.68 7.60
C SER A 299 -4.31 -27.13 8.34
N ASN A 300 -3.76 -26.25 9.14
CA ASN A 300 -2.65 -26.56 10.04
C ASN A 300 -2.55 -25.49 11.14
N LYS A 301 -1.81 -25.82 12.21
CA LYS A 301 -1.42 -24.85 13.24
C LYS A 301 0.08 -24.91 13.46
N VAL A 302 0.76 -23.77 13.33
CA VAL A 302 2.21 -23.67 13.39
C VAL A 302 2.61 -22.58 14.39
N TYR A 303 3.64 -22.87 15.19
CA TYR A 303 4.32 -21.88 16.02
C TYR A 303 5.75 -21.69 15.52
N VAL A 304 6.07 -20.45 15.15
CA VAL A 304 7.41 -20.04 14.70
C VAL A 304 8.13 -19.40 15.89
N THR A 305 9.03 -20.14 16.49
CA THR A 305 9.83 -19.65 17.62
C THR A 305 10.81 -18.57 17.16
N MET A 306 10.71 -17.41 17.78
CA MET A 306 11.65 -16.29 17.60
C MET A 306 12.08 -15.82 18.99
N GLN A 307 13.38 -15.63 19.21
CA GLN A 307 13.89 -15.21 20.50
C GLN A 307 13.81 -13.68 20.67
N ASP A 308 13.77 -13.23 21.92
CA ASP A 308 13.85 -11.82 22.31
C ASP A 308 12.78 -10.92 21.69
N LYS A 309 11.55 -11.45 21.47
CA LYS A 309 10.42 -10.67 20.96
C LYS A 309 9.46 -10.29 22.09
N THR A 310 9.18 -9.01 22.19
CA THR A 310 8.21 -8.47 23.17
C THR A 310 6.75 -8.71 22.75
N SER A 311 6.54 -9.12 21.50
CA SER A 311 5.22 -9.41 20.94
C SER A 311 5.24 -10.68 20.08
N THR A 312 4.09 -11.33 19.99
CA THR A 312 3.82 -12.47 19.11
C THR A 312 2.70 -12.08 18.16
N ASP A 313 2.94 -12.24 16.86
CA ASP A 313 1.89 -12.06 15.86
C ASP A 313 1.22 -13.38 15.56
N PHE A 314 -0.12 -13.38 15.67
CA PHE A 314 -0.98 -14.48 15.29
C PHE A 314 -1.73 -14.12 14.01
N VAL A 315 -1.67 -15.02 13.03
CA VAL A 315 -2.43 -14.94 11.79
C VAL A 315 -3.22 -16.23 11.57
N VAL A 316 -4.43 -16.08 11.04
CA VAL A 316 -5.27 -17.21 10.62
C VAL A 316 -5.91 -16.86 9.30
N GLY A 317 -5.94 -17.81 8.35
CA GLY A 317 -6.46 -17.52 7.01
C GLY A 317 -6.65 -18.73 6.13
N THR A 318 -7.09 -18.49 4.90
CA THR A 318 -7.27 -19.50 3.84
C THR A 318 -7.09 -18.87 2.46
N ALA A 319 -6.59 -19.63 1.49
CA ALA A 319 -6.67 -19.26 0.07
C ALA A 319 -8.13 -19.32 -0.39
N LEU A 320 -8.52 -18.41 -1.27
CA LEU A 320 -9.93 -18.28 -1.68
C LEU A 320 -10.24 -18.97 -3.02
N GLY A 321 -9.27 -19.06 -3.92
CA GLY A 321 -9.46 -19.64 -5.25
C GLY A 321 -10.34 -18.78 -6.18
N ILE A 322 -10.52 -17.53 -5.86
CA ILE A 322 -11.24 -16.54 -6.69
C ILE A 322 -10.39 -15.29 -6.90
N ASP A 323 -10.54 -14.67 -8.04
CA ASP A 323 -9.93 -13.38 -8.36
C ASP A 323 -10.83 -12.20 -7.94
N ARG A 324 -10.34 -10.98 -8.15
CA ARG A 324 -11.08 -9.74 -7.83
C ARG A 324 -12.35 -9.53 -8.65
N TYR A 325 -12.46 -10.14 -9.83
CA TYR A 325 -13.59 -9.97 -10.75
C TYR A 325 -14.70 -10.99 -10.51
N HIS A 326 -14.45 -11.95 -9.62
CA HIS A 326 -15.45 -12.96 -9.27
C HIS A 326 -16.68 -12.30 -8.62
N PRO A 327 -17.91 -12.71 -8.98
CA PRO A 327 -19.16 -12.13 -8.43
C PRO A 327 -19.21 -12.13 -6.89
N ASP A 328 -18.65 -13.14 -6.25
CA ASP A 328 -18.65 -13.28 -4.79
C ASP A 328 -17.56 -12.43 -4.10
N TYR A 329 -16.65 -11.78 -4.85
CA TYR A 329 -15.60 -10.96 -4.25
C TYR A 329 -16.16 -9.81 -3.40
N LEU A 330 -17.06 -9.00 -3.97
CA LEU A 330 -17.60 -7.84 -3.26
C LEU A 330 -18.48 -8.25 -2.06
N PRO A 331 -19.39 -9.24 -2.15
CA PRO A 331 -20.09 -9.79 -0.99
C PRO A 331 -19.16 -10.25 0.13
N LEU A 332 -18.13 -11.04 -0.20
CA LEU A 332 -17.15 -11.52 0.78
C LEU A 332 -16.30 -10.37 1.36
N TYR A 333 -15.98 -9.36 0.55
CA TYR A 333 -15.26 -8.17 1.02
C TYR A 333 -16.06 -7.40 2.08
N LEU A 334 -17.37 -7.19 1.86
CA LEU A 334 -18.24 -6.54 2.83
C LEU A 334 -18.34 -7.39 4.11
N ALA A 335 -18.55 -8.68 3.98
CA ALA A 335 -18.60 -9.60 5.10
C ALA A 335 -17.30 -9.60 5.93
N THR A 336 -16.15 -9.65 5.27
CA THR A 336 -14.82 -9.56 5.91
C THR A 336 -14.65 -8.24 6.65
N HIS A 337 -15.11 -7.14 6.07
CA HIS A 337 -15.02 -5.82 6.69
C HIS A 337 -15.81 -5.72 8.00
N THR A 338 -16.95 -6.40 8.13
CA THR A 338 -17.72 -6.46 9.40
C THR A 338 -16.96 -7.17 10.49
N LEU A 339 -16.17 -8.20 10.14
CA LEU A 339 -15.37 -8.95 11.10
C LEU A 339 -14.23 -8.13 11.68
N GLY A 340 -13.45 -7.46 10.83
CA GLY A 340 -12.23 -6.80 11.29
C GLY A 340 -11.75 -5.64 10.43
N GLY A 341 -12.61 -5.02 9.60
CA GLY A 341 -12.21 -3.97 8.66
C GLY A 341 -12.03 -2.57 9.27
N ASN A 342 -12.51 -2.33 10.49
CA ASN A 342 -12.38 -1.03 11.16
C ASN A 342 -12.46 -1.18 12.69
N PHE A 343 -12.36 -0.03 13.39
CA PHE A 343 -12.34 -0.01 14.86
C PHE A 343 -13.68 -0.50 15.49
N SER A 344 -14.80 -0.35 14.83
CA SER A 344 -16.11 -0.81 15.31
C SER A 344 -16.45 -2.26 14.92
N ALA A 345 -15.56 -2.94 14.19
CA ALA A 345 -15.73 -4.31 13.76
C ALA A 345 -15.66 -5.32 14.92
N ARG A 346 -16.22 -6.52 14.75
CA ARG A 346 -16.35 -7.54 15.82
C ARG A 346 -15.03 -7.83 16.54
N LEU A 347 -13.97 -8.11 15.82
CA LEU A 347 -12.66 -8.43 16.40
C LEU A 347 -12.12 -7.30 17.27
N MET A 348 -12.17 -6.05 16.77
CA MET A 348 -11.72 -4.90 17.54
C MET A 348 -12.56 -4.68 18.79
N GLN A 349 -13.87 -4.81 18.71
CA GLN A 349 -14.77 -4.62 19.85
C GLN A 349 -14.63 -5.72 20.90
N THR A 350 -14.38 -6.95 20.48
CA THR A 350 -14.27 -8.08 21.43
C THR A 350 -12.85 -8.23 21.94
N VAL A 351 -11.87 -8.50 21.06
CA VAL A 351 -10.52 -8.91 21.47
C VAL A 351 -9.74 -7.73 22.06
N ARG A 352 -9.93 -6.51 21.51
CA ARG A 352 -9.25 -5.31 22.00
C ARG A 352 -10.05 -4.59 23.10
N VAL A 353 -11.29 -4.16 22.78
CA VAL A 353 -11.99 -3.21 23.66
C VAL A 353 -12.54 -3.93 24.91
N LYS A 354 -13.20 -5.07 24.76
CA LYS A 354 -13.81 -5.80 25.88
C LYS A 354 -12.78 -6.61 26.67
N GLU A 355 -11.92 -7.34 25.97
CA GLU A 355 -11.03 -8.31 26.61
C GLU A 355 -9.61 -7.76 26.85
N GLY A 356 -9.23 -6.67 26.20
CA GLY A 356 -7.94 -6.00 26.39
C GLY A 356 -6.71 -6.83 26.01
N LEU A 357 -6.86 -7.79 25.12
CA LEU A 357 -5.83 -8.79 24.80
C LEU A 357 -4.81 -8.28 23.79
N THR A 358 -5.19 -7.32 22.95
CA THR A 358 -4.33 -6.78 21.87
C THR A 358 -4.48 -5.27 21.73
N TYR A 359 -3.47 -4.63 21.14
CA TYR A 359 -3.59 -3.23 20.68
C TYR A 359 -4.30 -3.14 19.33
N GLY A 360 -4.17 -4.15 18.48
CA GLY A 360 -4.79 -4.16 17.16
C GLY A 360 -4.97 -5.56 16.59
N ILE A 361 -6.14 -5.77 15.99
CA ILE A 361 -6.51 -6.98 15.26
C ILE A 361 -7.38 -6.59 14.08
N ASN A 362 -7.15 -7.19 12.94
CA ASN A 362 -7.90 -6.88 11.72
C ASN A 362 -8.19 -8.14 10.89
N SER A 363 -9.19 -8.02 10.01
CA SER A 363 -9.50 -9.00 8.97
C SER A 363 -9.44 -8.34 7.60
N SER A 364 -8.95 -9.06 6.60
CA SER A 364 -8.78 -8.52 5.24
C SER A 364 -8.85 -9.60 4.15
N LEU A 365 -9.19 -9.15 2.94
CA LEU A 365 -8.95 -9.85 1.68
C LEU A 365 -7.70 -9.25 1.03
N SER A 366 -6.77 -10.07 0.58
CA SER A 366 -5.49 -9.64 0.00
C SER A 366 -5.04 -10.56 -1.13
N GLY A 367 -4.00 -10.16 -1.87
CA GLY A 367 -3.39 -11.02 -2.89
C GLY A 367 -4.06 -11.01 -4.27
N PHE A 368 -5.02 -10.14 -4.52
CA PHE A 368 -5.81 -10.09 -5.77
C PHE A 368 -5.13 -9.28 -6.89
N GLY A 369 -3.81 -9.23 -6.94
CA GLY A 369 -3.10 -8.54 -8.01
C GLY A 369 -3.09 -9.33 -9.31
N ASN A 370 -3.14 -8.64 -10.46
CA ASN A 370 -2.89 -9.20 -11.78
C ASN A 370 -3.69 -10.48 -12.12
N GLY A 371 -4.97 -10.55 -11.74
CA GLY A 371 -5.85 -11.70 -12.03
C GLY A 371 -5.62 -12.94 -11.16
N ASN A 372 -4.73 -12.84 -10.15
CA ASN A 372 -4.52 -13.95 -9.21
C ASN A 372 -5.69 -14.13 -8.26
N ASP A 373 -5.84 -15.34 -7.77
CA ASP A 373 -6.67 -15.60 -6.61
C ASP A 373 -6.06 -14.96 -5.35
N GLY A 374 -6.93 -14.50 -4.48
CA GLY A 374 -6.51 -13.92 -3.22
C GLY A 374 -6.67 -14.86 -2.04
N TYR A 375 -6.40 -14.32 -0.87
CA TYR A 375 -6.61 -14.98 0.41
C TYR A 375 -7.39 -14.09 1.37
N TRP A 376 -8.09 -14.75 2.27
CA TRP A 376 -8.70 -14.14 3.45
C TRP A 376 -7.80 -14.38 4.66
N MET A 377 -7.71 -13.38 5.54
CA MET A 377 -6.96 -13.52 6.77
C MET A 377 -7.50 -12.66 7.91
N VAL A 378 -7.23 -13.10 9.14
CA VAL A 378 -7.25 -12.30 10.37
C VAL A 378 -5.83 -12.25 10.92
N GLY A 379 -5.41 -11.09 11.40
CA GLY A 379 -4.10 -10.94 12.05
C GLY A 379 -4.18 -10.02 13.26
N GLY A 380 -3.53 -10.41 14.35
CA GLY A 380 -3.44 -9.65 15.59
C GLY A 380 -2.08 -9.83 16.28
N THR A 381 -1.68 -8.81 17.04
CA THR A 381 -0.42 -8.80 17.80
C THR A 381 -0.72 -8.89 19.29
N PHE A 382 -0.11 -9.86 19.98
CA PHE A 382 -0.32 -10.14 21.39
C PHE A 382 1.00 -10.14 22.15
N SER A 383 0.99 -9.89 23.46
CA SER A 383 2.16 -10.26 24.27
C SER A 383 2.27 -11.79 24.35
N PRO A 384 3.48 -12.37 24.45
CA PRO A 384 3.63 -13.83 24.54
C PRO A 384 2.74 -14.46 25.62
N LYS A 385 2.61 -13.83 26.78
CA LYS A 385 1.77 -14.28 27.90
C LYS A 385 0.27 -14.26 27.62
N LEU A 386 -0.18 -13.43 26.68
CA LEU A 386 -1.60 -13.31 26.29
C LEU A 386 -1.93 -14.06 24.99
N LEU A 387 -0.96 -14.69 24.32
CA LEU A 387 -1.16 -15.34 23.03
C LEU A 387 -2.30 -16.37 23.09
N SER A 388 -2.26 -17.33 24.01
CA SER A 388 -3.27 -18.39 24.11
C SER A 388 -4.70 -17.84 24.30
N LYS A 389 -4.86 -16.79 25.12
CA LYS A 389 -6.14 -16.09 25.28
C LYS A 389 -6.54 -15.34 24.03
N GLY A 390 -5.58 -14.69 23.37
CA GLY A 390 -5.78 -13.96 22.13
C GLY A 390 -6.20 -14.85 20.98
N GLU A 391 -5.53 -16.00 20.80
CA GLU A 391 -5.92 -17.03 19.83
C GLU A 391 -7.34 -17.52 20.09
N SER A 392 -7.65 -17.94 21.33
CA SER A 392 -8.96 -18.46 21.70
C SER A 392 -10.07 -17.43 21.45
N SER A 393 -9.84 -16.17 21.81
CA SER A 393 -10.79 -15.08 21.56
C SER A 393 -10.98 -14.81 20.08
N THR A 394 -9.87 -14.72 19.31
CA THR A 394 -9.90 -14.51 17.87
C THR A 394 -10.65 -15.64 17.17
N LEU A 395 -10.30 -16.87 17.45
CA LEU A 395 -10.91 -18.04 16.81
C LEU A 395 -12.40 -18.20 17.17
N ARG A 396 -12.80 -17.85 18.38
CA ARG A 396 -14.21 -17.80 18.77
C ARG A 396 -15.02 -16.83 17.91
N GLU A 397 -14.51 -15.61 17.71
CA GLU A 397 -15.17 -14.60 16.88
C GLU A 397 -15.16 -14.99 15.39
N VAL A 398 -14.07 -15.59 14.90
CA VAL A 398 -13.99 -16.13 13.53
C VAL A 398 -14.98 -17.26 13.32
N LYS A 399 -15.05 -18.20 14.25
CA LYS A 399 -16.00 -19.32 14.20
C LYS A 399 -17.45 -18.81 14.15
N LYS A 400 -17.79 -17.93 15.07
CA LYS A 400 -19.11 -17.32 15.12
C LYS A 400 -19.45 -16.59 13.82
N TRP A 401 -18.51 -15.85 13.24
CA TRP A 401 -18.71 -15.17 11.97
C TRP A 401 -18.86 -16.16 10.80
N ALA A 402 -18.08 -17.25 10.79
CA ALA A 402 -18.15 -18.26 9.73
C ALA A 402 -19.46 -19.08 9.79
N GLU A 403 -19.95 -19.41 10.98
CA GLU A 403 -21.14 -20.26 11.17
C GLU A 403 -22.46 -19.47 11.20
N GLU A 404 -22.47 -18.28 11.81
CA GLU A 404 -23.70 -17.48 11.99
C GLU A 404 -23.83 -16.36 10.95
N GLY A 405 -22.77 -16.06 10.19
CA GLY A 405 -22.71 -14.96 9.24
C GLY A 405 -22.70 -13.58 9.91
N ILE A 406 -23.15 -12.58 9.16
CA ILE A 406 -23.30 -11.19 9.60
C ILE A 406 -24.78 -10.83 9.71
N THR A 407 -25.09 -9.78 10.47
CA THR A 407 -26.45 -9.25 10.61
C THR A 407 -26.72 -8.14 9.60
N GLN A 408 -28.01 -7.86 9.32
CA GLN A 408 -28.42 -6.74 8.46
C GLN A 408 -27.84 -5.42 8.95
N LYS A 409 -27.87 -5.18 10.26
CA LYS A 409 -27.31 -3.95 10.86
C LYS A 409 -25.81 -3.80 10.58
N GLU A 410 -25.03 -4.85 10.68
CA GLU A 410 -23.58 -4.82 10.36
C GLU A 410 -23.34 -4.56 8.89
N LEU A 411 -24.12 -5.19 8.02
CA LEU A 411 -24.05 -4.96 6.58
C LEU A 411 -24.35 -3.51 6.24
N ASP A 412 -25.40 -2.92 6.82
CA ASP A 412 -25.81 -1.53 6.54
C ASP A 412 -24.74 -0.53 7.02
N VAL A 413 -24.17 -0.75 8.18
CA VAL A 413 -23.04 0.06 8.68
C VAL A 413 -21.82 -0.06 7.77
N THR A 414 -21.50 -1.28 7.34
CA THR A 414 -20.36 -1.52 6.44
C THR A 414 -20.57 -0.86 5.08
N LYS A 415 -21.76 -0.97 4.47
CA LYS A 415 -22.09 -0.27 3.24
C LYS A 415 -21.89 1.23 3.37
N SER A 416 -22.42 1.82 4.45
CA SER A 416 -22.29 3.26 4.70
C SER A 416 -20.83 3.67 4.87
N THR A 417 -20.03 2.86 5.58
CA THR A 417 -18.60 3.11 5.79
C THR A 417 -17.81 3.04 4.50
N LEU A 418 -18.03 2.01 3.68
CA LEU A 418 -17.29 1.82 2.43
C LEU A 418 -17.65 2.89 1.38
N VAL A 419 -18.94 3.19 1.23
CA VAL A 419 -19.39 4.26 0.32
C VAL A 419 -18.90 5.63 0.77
N GLY A 420 -19.02 5.94 2.06
CA GLY A 420 -18.54 7.21 2.61
C GLY A 420 -17.01 7.34 2.46
N GLY A 421 -16.27 6.30 2.80
CA GLY A 421 -14.81 6.28 2.65
C GLY A 421 -14.35 6.45 1.20
N PHE A 422 -15.04 5.82 0.26
CA PHE A 422 -14.77 5.96 -1.17
C PHE A 422 -15.00 7.41 -1.64
N GLN A 423 -16.11 8.03 -1.24
CA GLN A 423 -16.41 9.43 -1.59
C GLN A 423 -15.45 10.43 -0.95
N VAL A 424 -15.09 10.23 0.32
CA VAL A 424 -14.08 11.05 1.01
C VAL A 424 -12.71 10.94 0.32
N GLY A 425 -12.39 9.78 -0.27
CA GLY A 425 -11.20 9.61 -1.10
C GLY A 425 -11.11 10.57 -2.29
N PHE A 426 -12.24 11.12 -2.76
CA PHE A 426 -12.28 12.08 -3.86
C PHE A 426 -12.05 13.54 -3.46
N ASP A 427 -11.90 13.83 -2.18
CA ASP A 427 -11.70 15.20 -1.69
C ASP A 427 -10.33 15.78 -2.08
N THR A 428 -9.33 14.93 -2.26
CA THR A 428 -7.97 15.33 -2.63
C THR A 428 -7.63 14.98 -4.08
N THR A 429 -6.76 15.79 -4.71
CA THR A 429 -6.22 15.48 -6.05
C THR A 429 -5.52 14.12 -6.09
N GLY A 430 -4.83 13.75 -4.99
CA GLY A 430 -4.13 12.46 -4.85
C GLY A 430 -5.06 11.27 -4.75
N GLY A 431 -6.17 11.40 -4.01
CA GLY A 431 -7.20 10.38 -3.90
C GLY A 431 -7.94 10.16 -5.22
N LEU A 432 -8.31 11.25 -5.90
CA LEU A 432 -8.90 11.21 -7.25
C LEU A 432 -7.98 10.53 -8.25
N ALA A 433 -6.71 10.98 -8.35
CA ALA A 433 -5.76 10.40 -9.29
C ALA A 433 -5.53 8.90 -9.05
N GLY A 434 -5.49 8.48 -7.78
CA GLY A 434 -5.38 7.07 -7.41
C GLY A 434 -6.62 6.25 -7.77
N SER A 435 -7.82 6.80 -7.53
CA SER A 435 -9.09 6.13 -7.85
C SER A 435 -9.29 6.00 -9.37
N ILE A 436 -8.96 7.04 -10.14
CA ILE A 436 -9.02 7.02 -11.62
C ILE A 436 -8.04 5.98 -12.17
N LEU A 437 -6.79 5.98 -11.69
CA LEU A 437 -5.78 5.00 -12.13
C LEU A 437 -6.24 3.56 -11.80
N ASN A 438 -6.81 3.34 -10.61
CA ASN A 438 -7.35 2.03 -10.23
C ASN A 438 -8.53 1.62 -11.14
N ALA A 439 -9.47 2.52 -11.40
CA ALA A 439 -10.61 2.24 -12.29
C ALA A 439 -10.14 1.80 -13.67
N VAL A 440 -9.11 2.43 -14.23
CA VAL A 440 -8.59 2.13 -15.57
C VAL A 440 -7.68 0.90 -15.58
N VAL A 441 -6.77 0.77 -14.64
CA VAL A 441 -5.75 -0.30 -14.65
C VAL A 441 -6.30 -1.62 -14.11
N VAL A 442 -7.13 -1.56 -13.06
CA VAL A 442 -7.67 -2.75 -12.41
C VAL A 442 -9.02 -3.15 -13.00
N HIS A 443 -9.93 -2.19 -13.16
CA HIS A 443 -11.29 -2.50 -13.63
C HIS A 443 -11.47 -2.30 -15.14
N ASN A 444 -10.52 -1.63 -15.82
CA ASN A 444 -10.62 -1.24 -17.23
C ASN A 444 -11.94 -0.52 -17.56
N ASP A 445 -12.48 0.20 -16.59
CA ASP A 445 -13.79 0.86 -16.67
C ASP A 445 -13.83 2.13 -15.81
N LEU A 446 -13.85 3.30 -16.43
CA LEU A 446 -13.99 4.58 -15.74
C LEU A 446 -15.34 4.72 -15.01
N THR A 447 -16.40 4.09 -15.52
CA THR A 447 -17.73 4.15 -14.88
C THR A 447 -17.75 3.42 -13.53
N TYR A 448 -16.72 2.62 -13.22
CA TYR A 448 -16.53 2.05 -11.89
C TYR A 448 -16.55 3.12 -10.79
N LEU A 449 -16.01 4.33 -11.07
CA LEU A 449 -16.02 5.45 -10.12
C LEU A 449 -17.43 5.85 -9.70
N ASP A 450 -18.39 5.82 -10.62
CA ASP A 450 -19.78 6.18 -10.40
C ASP A 450 -20.63 5.00 -9.93
N ASN A 451 -20.26 3.79 -10.32
CA ASN A 451 -21.02 2.57 -10.06
C ASN A 451 -20.65 1.89 -8.73
N TYR A 452 -19.43 2.07 -8.22
CA TYR A 452 -19.00 1.41 -6.99
C TYR A 452 -19.95 1.63 -5.79
N PRO A 453 -20.44 2.86 -5.50
CA PRO A 453 -21.41 3.06 -4.45
C PRO A 453 -22.73 2.29 -4.68
N LYS A 454 -23.18 2.16 -5.93
CA LYS A 454 -24.39 1.39 -6.30
C LYS A 454 -24.16 -0.11 -6.11
N MET A 455 -22.99 -0.60 -6.55
CA MET A 455 -22.58 -2.00 -6.37
C MET A 455 -22.54 -2.38 -4.89
N VAL A 456 -21.90 -1.54 -4.05
CA VAL A 456 -21.85 -1.79 -2.59
C VAL A 456 -23.25 -1.79 -1.98
N LYS A 457 -24.11 -0.82 -2.33
CA LYS A 457 -25.48 -0.72 -1.82
C LYS A 457 -26.35 -1.91 -2.24
N SER A 458 -26.15 -2.49 -3.43
CA SER A 458 -26.96 -3.60 -3.96
C SER A 458 -26.69 -4.95 -3.29
N ILE A 459 -25.54 -5.14 -2.64
CA ILE A 459 -25.23 -6.43 -1.99
C ILE A 459 -26.26 -6.75 -0.91
N THR A 460 -26.85 -7.93 -0.97
CA THR A 460 -27.83 -8.41 0.02
C THR A 460 -27.16 -9.12 1.19
N LEU A 461 -27.87 -9.26 2.30
CA LEU A 461 -27.41 -10.05 3.46
C LEU A 461 -27.17 -11.52 3.07
N GLU A 462 -28.07 -12.08 2.26
CA GLU A 462 -27.97 -13.43 1.74
C GLU A 462 -26.69 -13.63 0.93
N GLN A 463 -26.39 -12.72 -0.02
CA GLN A 463 -25.14 -12.79 -0.81
C GLN A 463 -23.90 -12.73 0.08
N ALA A 464 -23.88 -11.86 1.08
CA ALA A 464 -22.76 -11.73 1.98
C ALA A 464 -22.54 -13.01 2.83
N ASN A 465 -23.63 -13.57 3.39
CA ASN A 465 -23.56 -14.77 4.20
C ASN A 465 -23.28 -16.04 3.37
N SER A 466 -23.86 -16.16 2.18
CA SER A 466 -23.54 -17.26 1.26
C SER A 466 -22.07 -17.23 0.81
N ALA A 467 -21.48 -16.03 0.64
CA ALA A 467 -20.06 -15.92 0.33
C ALA A 467 -19.18 -16.36 1.50
N ILE A 468 -19.55 -16.06 2.75
CA ILE A 468 -18.83 -16.58 3.93
C ILE A 468 -18.87 -18.11 3.90
N GLU A 469 -20.06 -18.70 3.86
CA GLU A 469 -20.28 -20.16 3.88
C GLU A 469 -19.49 -20.89 2.79
N LYS A 470 -19.47 -20.32 1.57
CA LYS A 470 -18.81 -20.92 0.41
C LYS A 470 -17.29 -20.92 0.50
N TYR A 471 -16.70 -19.86 1.03
CA TYR A 471 -15.24 -19.66 0.95
C TYR A 471 -14.52 -19.89 2.27
N ILE A 472 -15.17 -19.74 3.41
CA ILE A 472 -14.56 -19.80 4.74
C ILE A 472 -15.10 -21.00 5.51
N SER A 473 -14.34 -22.09 5.53
CA SER A 473 -14.60 -23.23 6.40
C SER A 473 -13.70 -23.11 7.64
N PHE A 474 -14.29 -22.99 8.82
CA PHE A 474 -13.52 -22.81 10.06
C PHE A 474 -12.50 -23.94 10.29
N ASP A 475 -12.86 -25.16 9.98
CA ASP A 475 -12.01 -26.35 10.16
C ASP A 475 -10.86 -26.44 9.14
N MET A 476 -10.93 -25.63 8.08
CA MET A 476 -9.92 -25.58 7.00
C MET A 476 -9.05 -24.34 7.07
N LEU A 477 -8.92 -23.72 8.25
CA LEU A 477 -8.09 -22.53 8.43
C LEU A 477 -6.66 -22.91 8.79
N TYR A 478 -5.71 -22.18 8.19
CA TYR A 478 -4.30 -22.24 8.56
C TYR A 478 -4.01 -21.20 9.63
N GLN A 479 -3.35 -21.60 10.70
CA GLN A 479 -3.07 -20.77 11.87
C GLN A 479 -1.56 -20.70 12.09
N VAL A 480 -1.02 -19.50 12.27
CA VAL A 480 0.41 -19.31 12.58
C VAL A 480 0.56 -18.28 13.68
N ALA A 481 1.36 -18.62 14.69
CA ALA A 481 1.88 -17.62 15.62
C ALA A 481 3.41 -17.56 15.53
N ALA A 482 3.97 -16.37 15.47
CA ALA A 482 5.43 -16.14 15.43
C ALA A 482 5.83 -15.17 16.53
N GLY A 483 6.80 -15.57 17.37
CA GLY A 483 7.28 -14.77 18.50
C GLY A 483 8.07 -15.59 19.52
N THR A 484 8.25 -15.04 20.74
CA THR A 484 8.97 -15.73 21.83
C THR A 484 8.05 -16.75 22.49
N VAL A 485 7.76 -17.78 21.74
CA VAL A 485 6.94 -18.95 22.14
C VAL A 485 7.61 -20.25 21.70
N ASP A 486 7.39 -21.32 22.44
CA ASP A 486 7.86 -22.65 22.08
C ASP A 486 7.02 -23.29 20.96
N LYS A 487 7.37 -24.51 20.57
CA LYS A 487 6.64 -25.29 19.54
C LYS A 487 5.18 -25.59 19.89
N ASP A 488 4.79 -25.44 21.14
CA ASP A 488 3.45 -25.67 21.65
C ASP A 488 2.69 -24.33 21.90
N GLY A 489 3.31 -23.20 21.57
CA GLY A 489 2.76 -21.85 21.73
C GLY A 489 2.83 -21.29 23.14
N LYS A 490 3.60 -21.91 24.03
CA LYS A 490 3.81 -21.41 25.40
C LYS A 490 4.88 -20.33 25.39
N PRO A 491 4.73 -19.27 26.19
CA PRO A 491 5.78 -18.27 26.35
C PRO A 491 7.10 -18.90 26.77
N ILE A 492 8.19 -18.53 26.13
CA ILE A 492 9.55 -18.83 26.59
C ILE A 492 9.88 -17.78 27.62
N GLU A 493 10.19 -18.21 28.86
CA GLU A 493 10.66 -17.31 29.92
C GLU A 493 12.12 -16.97 29.68
N ASP A 494 12.47 -15.70 29.81
CA ASP A 494 13.87 -15.25 29.83
C ASP A 494 14.53 -15.86 31.07
N ASN A 495 15.59 -16.65 30.90
CA ASN A 495 16.41 -17.16 31.99
C ASN A 495 17.24 -16.07 32.65
#